data_ca2bfb6fbf54bb2dd43349170d66a167
#
_entry.id   ca2bfb6fbf54bb2dd43349170d66a167
#
_cell.length_a   1.000
_cell.length_b   1.000
_cell.length_c   1.000
_cell.angle_alpha   90.00
_cell.angle_beta   90.00
_cell.angle_gamma   90.00
#
_symmetry.space_group_name_H-M   'P 1'
#
loop_
_entity.id
_entity.type
_entity.pdbx_description
1 polymer ?
#
loop_
_entity_poly.entity_id
_entity_poly.type
_entity_poly.pdbx_seq_one_letter_code
_entity_poly.pdbx_strand_id
1 'polypeptide(L)'
;MTRVLVVDDDPAIRRTLLANLEARGYEVQVAADGRTALTLAADRRPDVVLLDLGLPDIKGISVVQGLRGWTDVPIVILSARETEADKVTALDAGADDYVTKPFGMNELLARLRAALRRHQPSAAAPVVTTPDFELDLANRTVVRTDGTPSRLTPTEWQVVEFLVRHADQLVTQRQLLAHIWSSPAEIDTSLMRVHMAHIRRKLEPDPARPRYFRTDPHLGYRFTTGRPDD
;
A
#
# COMPACT_ATOMS: atom_id res chain seq x y z
N MET A 1 2.53 -14.93 15.66
CA MET A 1 3.59 -13.90 15.82
C MET A 1 3.75 -13.22 14.47
N THR A 2 3.84 -11.91 14.41
CA THR A 2 3.92 -11.18 13.12
C THR A 2 5.32 -11.31 12.54
N ARG A 3 5.41 -11.77 11.31
CA ARG A 3 6.67 -12.03 10.59
C ARG A 3 7.04 -10.83 9.72
N VAL A 4 8.24 -10.31 9.91
CA VAL A 4 8.79 -9.18 9.16
C VAL A 4 9.99 -9.65 8.36
N LEU A 5 9.99 -9.40 7.05
CA LEU A 5 11.17 -9.58 6.21
C LEU A 5 11.85 -8.22 6.02
N VAL A 6 13.10 -8.12 6.46
CA VAL A 6 13.95 -6.94 6.30
C VAL A 6 14.93 -7.19 5.18
N VAL A 7 14.93 -6.36 4.16
CA VAL A 7 15.80 -6.45 2.98
C VAL A 7 16.61 -5.17 2.85
N ASP A 8 17.90 -5.26 3.08
CA ASP A 8 18.82 -4.12 3.03
C ASP A 8 20.25 -4.66 2.84
N ASP A 9 21.08 -4.04 2.03
CA ASP A 9 22.45 -4.48 1.80
C ASP A 9 23.41 -4.06 2.93
N ASP A 10 23.05 -3.01 3.70
CA ASP A 10 23.83 -2.54 4.83
C ASP A 10 23.65 -3.48 6.06
N PRO A 11 24.70 -4.18 6.50
CA PRO A 11 24.64 -5.06 7.66
C PRO A 11 24.37 -4.33 8.98
N ALA A 12 24.70 -3.04 9.09
CA ALA A 12 24.41 -2.24 10.29
C ALA A 12 22.92 -1.95 10.39
N ILE A 13 22.27 -1.58 9.27
CA ILE A 13 20.82 -1.36 9.21
C ILE A 13 20.08 -2.65 9.53
N ARG A 14 20.46 -3.78 8.89
CA ARG A 14 19.83 -5.08 9.18
C ARG A 14 19.91 -5.46 10.65
N ARG A 15 21.11 -5.32 11.29
CA ARG A 15 21.28 -5.62 12.74
C ARG A 15 20.42 -4.71 13.61
N THR A 16 20.39 -3.42 13.29
CA THR A 16 19.61 -2.44 14.06
C THR A 16 18.10 -2.73 13.96
N LEU A 17 17.60 -3.00 12.77
CA LEU A 17 16.19 -3.34 12.56
C LEU A 17 15.83 -4.68 13.21
N LEU A 18 16.66 -5.71 13.04
CA LEU A 18 16.47 -7.01 13.69
C LEU A 18 16.31 -6.85 15.21
N ALA A 19 17.29 -6.26 15.88
CA ALA A 19 17.27 -6.10 17.34
C ALA A 19 16.07 -5.28 17.83
N ASN A 20 15.72 -4.19 17.14
CA ASN A 20 14.61 -3.34 17.53
C ASN A 20 13.23 -3.97 17.31
N LEU A 21 13.07 -4.74 16.25
CA LEU A 21 11.81 -5.42 15.94
C LEU A 21 11.60 -6.65 16.82
N GLU A 22 12.64 -7.48 17.03
CA GLU A 22 12.58 -8.64 17.94
C GLU A 22 12.26 -8.22 19.37
N ALA A 23 12.88 -7.15 19.86
CA ALA A 23 12.59 -6.58 21.19
C ALA A 23 11.12 -6.17 21.36
N ARG A 24 10.36 -6.04 20.26
CA ARG A 24 8.94 -5.69 20.24
C ARG A 24 8.02 -6.85 19.87
N GLY A 25 8.57 -8.07 19.85
CA GLY A 25 7.79 -9.30 19.66
C GLY A 25 7.50 -9.65 18.19
N TYR A 26 8.24 -9.07 17.23
CA TYR A 26 8.18 -9.50 15.83
C TYR A 26 9.12 -10.69 15.60
N GLU A 27 8.73 -11.59 14.71
CA GLU A 27 9.62 -12.60 14.14
C GLU A 27 10.28 -11.99 12.91
N VAL A 28 11.61 -11.84 12.93
CA VAL A 28 12.32 -11.09 11.90
C VAL A 28 13.21 -12.01 11.07
N GLN A 29 13.12 -11.88 9.77
CA GLN A 29 14.04 -12.47 8.81
C GLN A 29 14.75 -11.37 8.06
N VAL A 30 16.02 -11.62 7.70
CA VAL A 30 16.85 -10.63 7.02
C VAL A 30 17.37 -11.17 5.70
N ALA A 31 17.40 -10.34 4.68
CA ALA A 31 18.03 -10.60 3.39
C ALA A 31 19.02 -9.48 3.07
N ALA A 32 20.15 -9.81 2.47
CA ALA A 32 21.15 -8.84 2.05
C ALA A 32 21.02 -8.41 0.57
N ASP A 33 20.16 -9.10 -0.17
CA ASP A 33 20.00 -8.95 -1.61
C ASP A 33 18.57 -9.32 -2.04
N GLY A 34 18.21 -8.95 -3.25
CA GLY A 34 16.84 -9.08 -3.75
C GLY A 34 16.45 -10.53 -4.07
N ARG A 35 17.38 -11.37 -4.53
CA ARG A 35 17.06 -12.78 -4.84
C ARG A 35 16.81 -13.57 -3.58
N THR A 36 17.63 -13.37 -2.55
CA THR A 36 17.42 -13.95 -1.22
C THR A 36 16.07 -13.48 -0.65
N ALA A 37 15.71 -12.19 -0.83
CA ALA A 37 14.44 -11.66 -0.38
C ALA A 37 13.24 -12.35 -1.04
N LEU A 38 13.24 -12.54 -2.36
CA LEU A 38 12.19 -13.24 -3.07
C LEU A 38 12.04 -14.70 -2.63
N THR A 39 13.16 -15.40 -2.41
CA THR A 39 13.17 -16.78 -1.91
C THR A 39 12.57 -16.87 -0.51
N LEU A 40 13.05 -16.03 0.42
CA LEU A 40 12.54 -15.99 1.80
C LEU A 40 11.07 -15.62 1.85
N ALA A 41 10.62 -14.68 1.02
CA ALA A 41 9.22 -14.29 0.96
C ALA A 41 8.33 -15.47 0.51
N ALA A 42 8.77 -16.28 -0.45
CA ALA A 42 8.04 -17.46 -0.91
C ALA A 42 7.99 -18.55 0.17
N ASP A 43 9.12 -18.86 0.82
CA ASP A 43 9.25 -19.95 1.77
C ASP A 43 8.58 -19.64 3.12
N ARG A 44 8.70 -18.42 3.59
CA ARG A 44 8.35 -18.02 4.96
C ARG A 44 7.08 -17.19 5.06
N ARG A 45 6.57 -16.67 3.93
CA ARG A 45 5.34 -15.89 3.83
C ARG A 45 5.28 -14.79 4.90
N PRO A 46 6.11 -13.76 4.83
CA PRO A 46 6.10 -12.67 5.79
C PRO A 46 4.75 -11.93 5.77
N ASP A 47 4.40 -11.31 6.89
CA ASP A 47 3.20 -10.49 7.03
C ASP A 47 3.46 -9.05 6.57
N VAL A 48 4.74 -8.65 6.44
CA VAL A 48 5.18 -7.35 5.90
C VAL A 48 6.63 -7.44 5.45
N VAL A 49 6.98 -6.66 4.42
CA VAL A 49 8.35 -6.52 3.88
C VAL A 49 8.82 -5.09 4.07
N LEU A 50 10.00 -4.92 4.68
CA LEU A 50 10.76 -3.67 4.70
C LEU A 50 11.87 -3.82 3.66
N LEU A 51 11.89 -2.98 2.62
CA LEU A 51 12.72 -3.19 1.45
C LEU A 51 13.55 -1.94 1.10
N ASP A 52 14.87 -2.07 1.09
CA ASP A 52 15.72 -1.07 0.43
C ASP A 52 15.68 -1.23 -1.09
N LEU A 53 15.76 -0.10 -1.79
CA LEU A 53 15.86 -0.07 -3.26
C LEU A 53 17.28 -0.23 -3.76
N GLY A 54 18.29 0.04 -2.91
CA GLY A 54 19.72 0.04 -3.26
C GLY A 54 20.40 -1.32 -3.16
N LEU A 55 19.74 -2.39 -3.62
CA LEU A 55 20.29 -3.75 -3.50
C LEU A 55 21.40 -4.05 -4.52
N PRO A 56 22.37 -4.93 -4.18
CA PRO A 56 23.56 -5.15 -4.99
C PRO A 56 23.35 -6.04 -6.23
N ASP A 57 22.29 -6.86 -6.25
CA ASP A 57 22.09 -7.91 -7.26
C ASP A 57 21.00 -7.56 -8.29
N ILE A 58 19.85 -7.13 -7.82
CA ILE A 58 18.71 -6.70 -8.66
C ILE A 58 18.11 -5.41 -8.10
N LYS A 59 17.51 -4.61 -8.97
CA LYS A 59 16.85 -3.36 -8.54
C LYS A 59 15.73 -3.67 -7.53
N GLY A 60 15.65 -2.93 -6.43
CA GLY A 60 14.59 -3.11 -5.44
C GLY A 60 13.18 -3.01 -6.02
N ILE A 61 12.98 -2.17 -7.05
CA ILE A 61 11.73 -2.11 -7.82
C ILE A 61 11.37 -3.45 -8.46
N SER A 62 12.36 -4.20 -8.96
CA SER A 62 12.13 -5.55 -9.53
C SER A 62 11.74 -6.55 -8.45
N VAL A 63 12.21 -6.37 -7.20
CA VAL A 63 11.75 -7.17 -6.05
C VAL A 63 10.28 -6.87 -5.76
N VAL A 64 9.87 -5.60 -5.74
CA VAL A 64 8.45 -5.21 -5.58
C VAL A 64 7.58 -5.87 -6.63
N GLN A 65 7.96 -5.75 -7.91
CA GLN A 65 7.23 -6.34 -9.03
C GLN A 65 7.16 -7.87 -8.93
N GLY A 66 8.27 -8.51 -8.55
CA GLY A 66 8.34 -9.95 -8.34
C GLY A 66 7.38 -10.43 -7.24
N LEU A 67 7.34 -9.74 -6.10
CA LEU A 67 6.41 -10.02 -5.01
C LEU A 67 4.96 -9.84 -5.47
N ARG A 68 4.65 -8.73 -6.15
CA ARG A 68 3.29 -8.43 -6.63
C ARG A 68 2.77 -9.42 -7.67
N GLY A 69 3.65 -10.18 -8.30
CA GLY A 69 3.26 -11.27 -9.20
C GLY A 69 2.47 -12.40 -8.51
N TRP A 70 2.61 -12.58 -7.20
CA TRP A 70 2.00 -13.72 -6.47
C TRP A 70 1.53 -13.42 -5.04
N THR A 71 1.82 -12.23 -4.47
CA THR A 71 1.40 -11.89 -3.10
C THR A 71 0.99 -10.41 -2.98
N ASP A 72 0.06 -10.15 -2.07
CA ASP A 72 -0.40 -8.81 -1.70
C ASP A 72 0.23 -8.36 -0.37
N VAL A 73 1.31 -9.02 0.10
CA VAL A 73 2.01 -8.66 1.33
C VAL A 73 2.35 -7.16 1.35
N PRO A 74 2.10 -6.43 2.44
CA PRO A 74 2.48 -5.03 2.55
C PRO A 74 3.98 -4.84 2.35
N ILE A 75 4.36 -3.86 1.50
CA ILE A 75 5.76 -3.53 1.20
C ILE A 75 6.00 -2.06 1.57
N VAL A 76 6.87 -1.83 2.55
CA VAL A 76 7.33 -0.50 2.94
C VAL A 76 8.76 -0.32 2.43
N ILE A 77 8.95 0.68 1.58
CA ILE A 77 10.28 1.01 1.04
C ILE A 77 11.08 1.80 2.06
N LEU A 78 12.36 1.43 2.23
CA LEU A 78 13.37 2.16 3.00
C LEU A 78 14.44 2.64 2.03
N SER A 79 14.56 3.94 1.75
CA SER A 79 15.52 4.38 0.73
C SER A 79 16.12 5.74 1.05
N ALA A 80 17.39 5.94 0.67
CA ALA A 80 18.06 7.23 0.72
C ALA A 80 17.64 8.16 -0.44
N ARG A 81 16.84 7.68 -1.40
CA ARG A 81 16.35 8.49 -2.51
C ARG A 81 15.18 9.34 -2.07
N GLU A 82 15.29 10.65 -2.24
CA GLU A 82 14.30 11.60 -1.72
C GLU A 82 13.42 12.20 -2.83
N THR A 83 13.72 11.95 -4.11
CA THR A 83 12.96 12.59 -5.18
C THR A 83 11.51 12.08 -5.24
N GLU A 84 10.59 12.98 -5.58
CA GLU A 84 9.18 12.61 -5.80
C GLU A 84 9.06 11.51 -6.89
N ALA A 85 9.90 11.59 -7.93
CA ALA A 85 9.93 10.61 -9.00
C ALA A 85 10.30 9.19 -8.51
N ASP A 86 11.26 9.05 -7.60
CA ASP A 86 11.64 7.75 -7.02
C ASP A 86 10.49 7.16 -6.18
N LYS A 87 9.83 7.99 -5.37
CA LYS A 87 8.67 7.59 -4.57
C LYS A 87 7.52 7.13 -5.47
N VAL A 88 7.19 7.92 -6.49
CA VAL A 88 6.16 7.57 -7.48
C VAL A 88 6.48 6.25 -8.16
N THR A 89 7.72 6.06 -8.62
CA THR A 89 8.17 4.83 -9.27
C THR A 89 8.00 3.60 -8.37
N ALA A 90 8.34 3.72 -7.08
CA ALA A 90 8.19 2.62 -6.13
C ALA A 90 6.71 2.27 -5.88
N LEU A 91 5.85 3.28 -5.73
CA LEU A 91 4.41 3.09 -5.55
C LEU A 91 3.75 2.55 -6.83
N ASP A 92 4.16 3.04 -8.00
CA ASP A 92 3.72 2.52 -9.31
C ASP A 92 4.07 1.03 -9.48
N ALA A 93 5.21 0.60 -8.94
CA ALA A 93 5.59 -0.80 -8.92
C ALA A 93 4.74 -1.64 -7.95
N GLY A 94 3.97 -1.01 -7.05
CA GLY A 94 3.07 -1.64 -6.10
C GLY A 94 3.51 -1.60 -4.63
N ALA A 95 4.49 -0.77 -4.26
CA ALA A 95 4.80 -0.52 -2.85
C ALA A 95 3.62 0.17 -2.15
N ASP A 96 3.46 -0.07 -0.85
CA ASP A 96 2.35 0.47 -0.03
C ASP A 96 2.72 1.76 0.69
N ASP A 97 4.00 1.91 1.05
CA ASP A 97 4.50 3.09 1.75
C ASP A 97 5.98 3.30 1.45
N TYR A 98 6.48 4.48 1.78
CA TYR A 98 7.86 4.88 1.53
C TYR A 98 8.42 5.66 2.72
N VAL A 99 9.60 5.27 3.19
CA VAL A 99 10.34 5.91 4.29
C VAL A 99 11.70 6.34 3.79
N THR A 100 12.01 7.62 3.95
CA THR A 100 13.31 8.15 3.54
C THR A 100 14.36 7.91 4.61
N LYS A 101 15.54 7.44 4.23
CA LYS A 101 16.73 7.35 5.11
C LYS A 101 17.41 8.72 5.20
N PRO A 102 17.86 9.17 6.43
CA PRO A 102 17.75 8.49 7.70
C PRO A 102 16.36 8.62 8.31
N PHE A 103 15.85 7.56 8.92
CA PHE A 103 14.53 7.53 9.56
C PHE A 103 14.62 7.30 11.07
N GLY A 104 13.65 7.83 11.80
CA GLY A 104 13.46 7.52 13.21
C GLY A 104 12.83 6.14 13.41
N MET A 105 13.29 5.37 14.41
CA MET A 105 12.72 4.05 14.71
C MET A 105 11.22 4.12 15.03
N ASN A 106 10.78 5.18 15.72
CA ASN A 106 9.37 5.37 16.06
C ASN A 106 8.51 5.61 14.81
N GLU A 107 9.00 6.36 13.83
CA GLU A 107 8.35 6.58 12.55
C GLU A 107 8.20 5.25 11.80
N LEU A 108 9.30 4.51 11.63
CA LEU A 108 9.27 3.22 10.96
C LEU A 108 8.28 2.26 11.61
N LEU A 109 8.28 2.17 12.94
CA LEU A 109 7.33 1.31 13.67
C LEU A 109 5.87 1.76 13.52
N ALA A 110 5.61 3.05 13.43
CA ALA A 110 4.27 3.57 13.17
C ALA A 110 3.78 3.16 11.77
N ARG A 111 4.64 3.28 10.75
CA ARG A 111 4.34 2.86 9.37
C ARG A 111 4.19 1.35 9.24
N LEU A 112 5.05 0.58 9.91
CA LEU A 112 4.96 -0.87 9.97
C LEU A 112 3.60 -1.32 10.55
N ARG A 113 3.18 -0.74 11.70
CA ARG A 113 1.87 -1.04 12.28
C ARG A 113 0.72 -0.63 11.36
N ALA A 114 0.84 0.50 10.68
CA ALA A 114 -0.14 0.94 9.69
C ALA A 114 -0.24 -0.06 8.53
N ALA A 115 0.88 -0.52 7.97
CA ALA A 115 0.93 -1.50 6.91
C ALA A 115 0.28 -2.84 7.32
N LEU A 116 0.60 -3.35 8.51
CA LEU A 116 0.03 -4.58 9.06
C LEU A 116 -1.49 -4.47 9.29
N ARG A 117 -1.98 -3.35 9.84
CA ARG A 117 -3.41 -3.12 10.05
C ARG A 117 -4.17 -3.14 8.71
N ARG A 118 -3.56 -2.65 7.65
CA ARG A 118 -4.10 -2.62 6.30
C ARG A 118 -4.40 -4.00 5.73
N HIS A 119 -3.73 -5.04 6.21
CA HIS A 119 -3.89 -6.40 5.69
C HIS A 119 -4.97 -7.21 6.43
N GLN A 120 -5.56 -6.69 7.51
CA GLN A 120 -6.60 -7.42 8.25
C GLN A 120 -7.98 -7.24 7.60
N PRO A 121 -8.72 -8.34 7.31
CA PRO A 121 -10.09 -8.28 6.83
C PRO A 121 -10.99 -7.58 7.85
N SER A 122 -11.79 -6.63 7.40
CA SER A 122 -12.82 -6.02 8.26
C SER A 122 -14.05 -6.92 8.30
N ALA A 123 -14.41 -7.43 9.48
CA ALA A 123 -15.63 -8.18 9.65
C ALA A 123 -16.86 -7.29 9.38
N ALA A 124 -17.80 -7.77 8.56
CA ALA A 124 -19.07 -7.15 8.17
C ALA A 124 -18.94 -5.87 7.30
N ALA A 125 -18.42 -6.02 6.09
CA ALA A 125 -18.46 -4.96 5.10
C ALA A 125 -19.40 -5.32 3.93
N PRO A 126 -20.17 -4.36 3.40
CA PRO A 126 -21.13 -4.62 2.33
C PRO A 126 -20.44 -4.97 1.01
N VAL A 127 -21.10 -5.78 0.20
CA VAL A 127 -20.82 -5.89 -1.23
C VAL A 127 -21.39 -4.64 -1.90
N VAL A 128 -20.56 -3.94 -2.66
CA VAL A 128 -20.97 -2.74 -3.40
C VAL A 128 -20.92 -3.05 -4.88
N THR A 129 -22.09 -3.01 -5.51
CA THR A 129 -22.24 -3.26 -6.94
C THR A 129 -22.38 -1.94 -7.69
N THR A 130 -21.59 -1.76 -8.72
CA THR A 130 -21.66 -0.67 -9.68
C THR A 130 -21.93 -1.21 -11.09
N PRO A 131 -22.25 -0.38 -12.08
CA PRO A 131 -22.35 -0.83 -13.47
C PRO A 131 -21.08 -1.47 -14.04
N ASP A 132 -19.89 -1.12 -13.55
CA ASP A 132 -18.62 -1.53 -14.15
C ASP A 132 -17.82 -2.52 -13.30
N PHE A 133 -18.13 -2.65 -11.98
CA PHE A 133 -17.44 -3.59 -11.08
C PHE A 133 -18.26 -3.89 -9.82
N GLU A 134 -17.94 -5.01 -9.18
CA GLU A 134 -18.40 -5.40 -7.85
C GLU A 134 -17.24 -5.42 -6.87
N LEU A 135 -17.45 -4.82 -5.70
CA LEU A 135 -16.50 -4.77 -4.58
C LEU A 135 -17.04 -5.60 -3.42
N ASP A 136 -16.39 -6.68 -3.07
CA ASP A 136 -16.61 -7.38 -1.80
C ASP A 136 -15.58 -6.90 -0.77
N LEU A 137 -15.99 -6.01 0.09
CA LEU A 137 -15.12 -5.44 1.11
C LEU A 137 -14.75 -6.44 2.21
N ALA A 138 -15.61 -7.45 2.45
CA ALA A 138 -15.35 -8.48 3.45
C ALA A 138 -14.22 -9.43 3.00
N ASN A 139 -14.31 -9.89 1.76
CA ASN A 139 -13.33 -10.81 1.17
C ASN A 139 -12.17 -10.09 0.46
N ARG A 140 -12.22 -8.76 0.38
CA ARG A 140 -11.25 -7.94 -0.37
C ARG A 140 -11.06 -8.40 -1.80
N THR A 141 -12.18 -8.61 -2.49
CA THR A 141 -12.18 -8.98 -3.90
C THR A 141 -12.87 -7.91 -4.74
N VAL A 142 -12.35 -7.72 -5.94
CA VAL A 142 -12.94 -6.86 -6.98
C VAL A 142 -13.09 -7.69 -8.23
N VAL A 143 -14.30 -7.68 -8.77
CA VAL A 143 -14.60 -8.30 -10.05
C VAL A 143 -15.20 -7.24 -10.97
N ARG A 144 -14.61 -7.05 -12.12
CA ARG A 144 -15.17 -6.17 -13.16
C ARG A 144 -16.38 -6.86 -13.82
N THR A 145 -17.26 -6.07 -14.43
CA THR A 145 -18.47 -6.60 -15.09
C THR A 145 -18.13 -7.55 -16.24
N ASP A 146 -16.93 -7.42 -16.83
CA ASP A 146 -16.42 -8.37 -17.84
C ASP A 146 -15.92 -9.70 -17.25
N GLY A 147 -16.04 -9.89 -15.94
CA GLY A 147 -15.57 -11.07 -15.21
C GLY A 147 -14.06 -11.03 -14.87
N THR A 148 -13.33 -9.97 -15.25
CA THR A 148 -11.90 -9.86 -14.97
C THR A 148 -11.65 -9.49 -13.52
N PRO A 149 -10.88 -10.26 -12.75
CA PRO A 149 -10.50 -9.90 -11.40
C PRO A 149 -9.53 -8.72 -11.43
N SER A 150 -9.75 -7.74 -10.55
CA SER A 150 -8.85 -6.60 -10.38
C SER A 150 -8.18 -6.66 -9.02
N ARG A 151 -6.84 -6.54 -8.99
CA ARG A 151 -6.05 -6.61 -7.75
C ARG A 151 -5.73 -5.22 -7.23
N LEU A 152 -6.18 -4.93 -6.02
CA LEU A 152 -5.80 -3.74 -5.28
C LEU A 152 -4.71 -4.07 -4.26
N THR A 153 -3.74 -3.18 -4.09
CA THR A 153 -2.77 -3.29 -3.00
C THR A 153 -3.44 -3.03 -1.64
N PRO A 154 -2.83 -3.42 -0.52
CA PRO A 154 -3.39 -3.15 0.81
C PRO A 154 -3.72 -1.69 1.07
N THR A 155 -2.89 -0.74 0.60
CA THR A 155 -3.17 0.71 0.73
C THR A 155 -4.32 1.15 -0.15
N GLU A 156 -4.37 0.69 -1.40
CA GLU A 156 -5.50 0.97 -2.29
C GLU A 156 -6.81 0.46 -1.71
N TRP A 157 -6.82 -0.75 -1.11
CA TRP A 157 -7.98 -1.29 -0.41
C TRP A 157 -8.46 -0.39 0.72
N GLN A 158 -7.58 0.16 1.52
CA GLN A 158 -7.98 1.08 2.58
C GLN A 158 -8.59 2.38 2.06
N VAL A 159 -7.98 2.94 1.00
CA VAL A 159 -8.55 4.12 0.35
C VAL A 159 -9.95 3.81 -0.16
N VAL A 160 -10.11 2.70 -0.88
CA VAL A 160 -11.40 2.27 -1.44
C VAL A 160 -12.40 1.99 -0.33
N GLU A 161 -12.05 1.18 0.67
CA GLU A 161 -12.93 0.86 1.80
C GLU A 161 -13.39 2.10 2.55
N PHE A 162 -12.47 3.03 2.84
CA PHE A 162 -12.81 4.26 3.53
C PHE A 162 -13.76 5.14 2.71
N LEU A 163 -13.48 5.32 1.42
CA LEU A 163 -14.34 6.10 0.53
C LEU A 163 -15.72 5.47 0.33
N VAL A 164 -15.76 4.15 0.18
CA VAL A 164 -17.03 3.39 0.03
C VAL A 164 -17.90 3.47 1.29
N ARG A 165 -17.28 3.38 2.48
CA ARG A 165 -18.01 3.56 3.76
C ARG A 165 -18.57 4.98 3.95
N HIS A 166 -18.01 5.96 3.23
CA HIS A 166 -18.47 7.36 3.21
C HIS A 166 -19.05 7.71 1.83
N ALA A 167 -19.74 6.75 1.20
CA ALA A 167 -20.33 6.95 -0.12
C ALA A 167 -21.15 8.24 -0.17
N ASP A 168 -21.03 8.97 -1.27
CA ASP A 168 -21.68 10.26 -1.57
C ASP A 168 -21.26 11.44 -0.65
N GLN A 169 -20.37 11.21 0.30
CA GLN A 169 -19.81 12.23 1.16
C GLN A 169 -18.45 12.71 0.64
N LEU A 170 -18.16 13.99 0.86
CA LEU A 170 -16.81 14.51 0.65
C LEU A 170 -15.88 14.03 1.75
N VAL A 171 -14.88 13.26 1.37
CA VAL A 171 -13.78 12.84 2.25
C VAL A 171 -12.58 13.73 1.96
N THR A 172 -12.17 14.52 2.96
CA THR A 172 -11.01 15.39 2.78
C THR A 172 -9.72 14.58 2.67
N GLN A 173 -8.73 15.12 1.96
CA GLN A 173 -7.41 14.51 1.87
C GLN A 173 -6.81 14.24 3.25
N ARG A 174 -7.00 15.17 4.21
CA ARG A 174 -6.53 15.01 5.59
C ARG A 174 -7.19 13.82 6.30
N GLN A 175 -8.49 13.60 6.11
CA GLN A 175 -9.20 12.44 6.69
C GLN A 175 -8.67 11.12 6.13
N LEU A 176 -8.46 11.03 4.80
CA LEU A 176 -7.84 9.85 4.19
C LEU A 176 -6.43 9.60 4.71
N LEU A 177 -5.59 10.64 4.75
CA LEU A 177 -4.23 10.52 5.27
C LEU A 177 -4.23 10.06 6.74
N ALA A 178 -5.09 10.63 7.60
CA ALA A 178 -5.19 10.24 9.00
C ALA A 178 -5.70 8.81 9.19
N HIS A 179 -6.60 8.33 8.29
CA HIS A 179 -7.08 6.96 8.34
C HIS A 179 -6.03 5.94 7.91
N ILE A 180 -5.28 6.27 6.86
CA ILE A 180 -4.32 5.35 6.25
C ILE A 180 -2.97 5.39 6.97
N TRP A 181 -2.51 6.55 7.41
CA TRP A 181 -1.22 6.73 8.07
C TRP A 181 -1.37 7.29 9.48
N SER A 182 -0.62 6.72 10.42
CA SER A 182 -0.69 7.11 11.84
C SER A 182 -0.07 8.49 12.14
N SER A 183 0.66 9.09 11.19
CA SER A 183 1.34 10.39 11.35
C SER A 183 1.11 11.28 10.12
N PRO A 184 -0.09 11.83 9.94
CA PRO A 184 -0.46 12.54 8.72
C PRO A 184 0.31 13.86 8.50
N ALA A 185 0.92 14.43 9.54
CA ALA A 185 1.65 15.69 9.46
C ALA A 185 2.98 15.61 8.66
N GLU A 186 3.54 14.41 8.51
CA GLU A 186 4.82 14.18 7.83
C GLU A 186 4.64 13.50 6.46
N ILE A 187 3.40 13.30 6.02
CA ILE A 187 3.13 12.55 4.79
C ILE A 187 3.02 13.51 3.62
N ASP A 188 3.81 13.21 2.60
CA ASP A 188 3.71 13.85 1.31
C ASP A 188 2.33 13.57 0.69
N THR A 189 1.57 14.64 0.50
CA THR A 189 0.22 14.58 -0.09
C THR A 189 0.22 14.05 -1.52
N SER A 190 1.39 14.01 -2.18
CA SER A 190 1.55 13.42 -3.52
C SER A 190 1.26 11.92 -3.52
N LEU A 191 1.56 11.21 -2.43
CA LEU A 191 1.31 9.77 -2.29
C LEU A 191 -0.17 9.42 -2.50
N MET A 192 -1.07 10.22 -1.93
CA MET A 192 -2.52 9.98 -2.10
C MET A 192 -2.96 10.12 -3.56
N ARG A 193 -2.40 11.10 -4.28
CA ARG A 193 -2.70 11.28 -5.72
C ARG A 193 -2.27 10.08 -6.54
N VAL A 194 -1.12 9.49 -6.21
CA VAL A 194 -0.63 8.28 -6.88
C VAL A 194 -1.55 7.09 -6.62
N HIS A 195 -1.90 6.81 -5.37
CA HIS A 195 -2.84 5.73 -5.05
C HIS A 195 -4.21 5.93 -5.72
N MET A 196 -4.74 7.15 -5.75
CA MET A 196 -5.98 7.44 -6.46
C MET A 196 -5.87 7.22 -7.97
N ALA A 197 -4.74 7.57 -8.59
CA ALA A 197 -4.50 7.28 -10.01
C ALA A 197 -4.46 5.77 -10.28
N HIS A 198 -3.85 4.98 -9.38
CA HIS A 198 -3.82 3.51 -9.50
C HIS A 198 -5.19 2.89 -9.35
N ILE A 199 -5.97 3.31 -8.32
CA ILE A 199 -7.34 2.84 -8.11
C ILE A 199 -8.18 3.11 -9.36
N ARG A 200 -8.09 4.31 -9.93
CA ARG A 200 -8.82 4.67 -11.15
C ARG A 200 -8.43 3.82 -12.35
N ARG A 201 -7.13 3.58 -12.56
CA ARG A 201 -6.66 2.68 -13.64
C ARG A 201 -7.23 1.27 -13.53
N LYS A 202 -7.50 0.81 -12.31
CA LYS A 202 -7.97 -0.55 -12.03
C LYS A 202 -9.49 -0.67 -12.05
N LEU A 203 -10.21 0.38 -11.65
CA LEU A 203 -11.65 0.30 -11.38
C LEU A 203 -12.51 1.18 -12.29
N GLU A 204 -11.99 2.32 -12.78
CA GLU A 204 -12.76 3.20 -13.64
C GLU A 204 -12.74 2.74 -15.10
N PRO A 205 -13.86 2.91 -15.84
CA PRO A 205 -13.87 2.69 -17.28
C PRO A 205 -12.94 3.67 -18.03
N ASP A 206 -12.90 4.92 -17.60
CA ASP A 206 -11.97 5.95 -18.06
C ASP A 206 -11.29 6.61 -16.86
N PRO A 207 -10.01 6.31 -16.58
CA PRO A 207 -9.28 6.91 -15.46
C PRO A 207 -9.16 8.44 -15.51
N ALA A 208 -9.21 9.04 -16.72
CA ALA A 208 -9.14 10.48 -16.91
C ALA A 208 -10.49 11.18 -16.62
N ARG A 209 -11.59 10.44 -16.70
CA ARG A 209 -12.94 10.91 -16.42
C ARG A 209 -13.64 10.01 -15.39
N PRO A 210 -13.16 10.00 -14.14
CA PRO A 210 -13.63 9.06 -13.12
C PRO A 210 -15.11 9.28 -12.80
N ARG A 211 -15.88 8.19 -12.82
CA ARG A 211 -17.30 8.15 -12.46
C ARG A 211 -17.49 7.89 -10.97
N TYR A 212 -16.70 6.99 -10.42
CA TYR A 212 -16.87 6.46 -9.07
C TYR A 212 -15.97 7.16 -8.05
N PHE A 213 -14.68 7.27 -8.34
CA PHE A 213 -13.68 7.86 -7.46
C PHE A 213 -13.34 9.29 -7.91
N ARG A 214 -14.25 10.23 -7.60
CA ARG A 214 -14.15 11.63 -8.05
C ARG A 214 -13.16 12.43 -7.19
N THR A 215 -12.56 13.45 -7.77
CA THR A 215 -11.78 14.47 -7.05
C THR A 215 -12.63 15.74 -6.94
N ASP A 216 -12.80 16.22 -5.71
CA ASP A 216 -13.31 17.58 -5.47
C ASP A 216 -12.08 18.49 -5.31
N PRO A 217 -11.76 19.36 -6.29
CA PRO A 217 -10.52 20.13 -6.33
C PRO A 217 -10.26 20.88 -5.03
N HIS A 218 -9.03 20.81 -4.51
CA HIS A 218 -8.56 21.42 -3.27
C HIS A 218 -9.22 20.90 -1.97
N LEU A 219 -10.24 20.05 -2.04
CA LEU A 219 -10.99 19.55 -0.89
C LEU A 219 -10.68 18.09 -0.58
N GLY A 220 -10.79 17.19 -1.56
CA GLY A 220 -10.59 15.77 -1.31
C GLY A 220 -11.16 14.88 -2.40
N TYR A 221 -11.74 13.77 -1.97
CA TYR A 221 -12.27 12.73 -2.85
C TYR A 221 -13.67 12.30 -2.42
N ARG A 222 -14.42 11.75 -3.37
CA ARG A 222 -15.76 11.23 -3.15
C ARG A 222 -15.92 9.93 -3.92
N PHE A 223 -16.51 8.93 -3.28
CA PHE A 223 -17.01 7.74 -3.96
C PHE A 223 -18.49 7.87 -4.23
N THR A 224 -18.91 7.51 -5.44
CA THR A 224 -20.33 7.42 -5.82
C THR A 224 -20.57 6.09 -6.51
N THR A 225 -21.78 5.52 -6.39
CA THR A 225 -22.10 4.23 -7.02
C THR A 225 -22.37 4.34 -8.52
N GLY A 226 -22.26 5.53 -9.08
CA GLY A 226 -22.42 5.77 -10.53
C GLY A 226 -23.85 5.54 -11.03
N ARG A 227 -24.86 5.57 -10.15
CA ARG A 227 -26.23 5.68 -10.64
C ARG A 227 -26.34 6.97 -11.41
N PRO A 228 -26.84 6.95 -12.65
CA PRO A 228 -27.16 8.16 -13.37
C PRO A 228 -28.40 8.73 -12.70
N ASP A 229 -28.22 9.63 -11.78
CA ASP A 229 -29.28 10.51 -11.30
C ASP A 229 -28.70 11.87 -11.05
N ASP A 230 -29.32 12.72 -11.80
CA ASP A 230 -29.47 14.18 -11.70
C ASP A 230 -28.45 14.98 -12.44
#